data_2fea91e0f4d4cf36dc921342d8eae459
#
_entry.id   2fea91e0f4d4cf36dc921342d8eae459
#
_cell.length_a   1.000
_cell.length_b   1.000
_cell.length_c   1.000
_cell.angle_alpha   90.00
_cell.angle_beta   90.00
_cell.angle_gamma   90.00
#
_symmetry.space_group_name_H-M   'P 1'
#
loop_
_entity.id
_entity.type
_entity.pdbx_description
1 polymer ?
#
loop_
_entity_poly.entity_id
_entity_poly.type
_entity_poly.pdbx_seq_one_letter_code
_entity_poly.pdbx_strand_id
1 'polypeptide(L)'
;MATIYDAFETRYKLDYLGLPVHNEWKNNIKRWTYYSDSYNGGNDYRSGQYLTRYVMESGDEYDNRIKNTPLDNHCKSVIETYNSFLFRKPPIRDYGNITNDPALDMFLEDCDLEGRSFNAFMRDVSTFSS
;
A
#
# COMPACT_ATOMS: atom_id res chain seq x y z
N MET A 1 -12.93 9.43 21.11
CA MET A 1 -13.02 8.41 20.05
C MET A 1 -11.84 8.65 19.14
N ALA A 2 -10.81 7.79 19.17
CA ALA A 2 -9.69 7.92 18.26
C ALA A 2 -10.21 7.79 16.83
N THR A 3 -9.84 8.71 15.96
CA THR A 3 -10.23 8.67 14.55
C THR A 3 -9.32 7.70 13.81
N ILE A 4 -9.74 7.23 12.63
CA ILE A 4 -8.85 6.45 11.73
C ILE A 4 -7.57 7.24 11.41
N TYR A 5 -7.64 8.57 11.45
CA TYR A 5 -6.50 9.47 11.34
C TYR A 5 -5.48 9.27 12.46
N ASP A 6 -5.94 9.23 13.73
CA ASP A 6 -5.06 9.05 14.88
C ASP A 6 -4.36 7.69 14.83
N ALA A 7 -5.09 6.66 14.38
CA ALA A 7 -4.53 5.32 14.20
C ALA A 7 -3.48 5.28 13.07
N PHE A 8 -3.71 6.01 11.97
CA PHE A 8 -2.77 6.11 10.86
C PHE A 8 -1.51 6.86 11.26
N GLU A 9 -1.62 8.02 11.90
CA GLU A 9 -0.48 8.79 12.40
C GLU A 9 0.36 7.98 13.39
N THR A 10 -0.30 7.26 14.31
CA THR A 10 0.37 6.41 15.29
C THR A 10 1.10 5.24 14.61
N ARG A 11 0.48 4.60 13.61
CA ARG A 11 1.00 3.43 12.93
C ARG A 11 2.23 3.75 12.05
N TYR A 12 2.20 4.86 11.33
CA TYR A 12 3.26 5.20 10.39
C TYR A 12 4.25 6.23 10.94
N LYS A 13 4.07 6.69 12.19
CA LYS A 13 4.90 7.76 12.80
C LYS A 13 5.04 8.98 11.89
N LEU A 14 4.02 9.24 11.10
CA LEU A 14 3.98 10.42 10.24
C LEU A 14 3.74 11.63 11.14
N ASP A 15 4.82 12.17 11.65
CA ASP A 15 4.79 13.43 12.37
C ASP A 15 4.57 14.54 11.33
N TYR A 16 3.32 14.91 11.15
CA TYR A 16 2.92 16.00 10.25
C TYR A 16 3.21 17.34 10.92
N LEU A 17 4.45 17.63 11.21
CA LEU A 17 4.98 18.88 11.75
C LEU A 17 4.47 20.13 10.97
N GLY A 18 3.16 20.31 10.88
CA GLY A 18 2.57 21.47 10.22
C GLY A 18 2.81 21.57 8.71
N LEU A 19 3.28 20.49 8.08
CA LEU A 19 3.49 20.49 6.63
C LEU A 19 2.14 20.53 5.88
N PRO A 20 2.02 21.37 4.85
CA PRO A 20 0.81 21.43 4.05
C PRO A 20 0.62 20.10 3.30
N VAL A 21 -0.49 19.44 3.58
CA VAL A 21 -0.85 18.19 2.91
C VAL A 21 -1.85 18.49 1.79
N HIS A 22 -1.65 17.87 0.62
CA HIS A 22 -2.54 18.05 -0.53
C HIS A 22 -3.98 17.60 -0.19
N ASN A 23 -4.98 18.34 -0.69
CA ASN A 23 -6.38 18.08 -0.36
C ASN A 23 -6.85 16.69 -0.80
N GLU A 24 -6.39 16.19 -1.95
CA GLU A 24 -6.73 14.84 -2.41
C GLU A 24 -6.19 13.75 -1.46
N TRP A 25 -5.01 13.95 -0.91
CA TRP A 25 -4.48 13.05 0.11
C TRP A 25 -5.39 13.00 1.33
N LYS A 26 -5.79 14.17 1.86
CA LYS A 26 -6.72 14.24 3.01
C LYS A 26 -8.05 13.54 2.76
N ASN A 27 -8.58 13.69 1.55
CA ASN A 27 -9.87 13.13 1.18
C ASN A 27 -9.83 11.61 0.95
N ASN A 28 -8.70 11.09 0.48
CA ASN A 28 -8.58 9.70 0.06
C ASN A 28 -7.80 8.81 1.04
N ILE A 29 -7.12 9.38 2.04
CA ILE A 29 -6.25 8.60 2.94
C ILE A 29 -6.95 7.41 3.59
N LYS A 30 -8.22 7.55 4.01
CA LYS A 30 -9.01 6.47 4.61
C LYS A 30 -9.23 5.33 3.62
N ARG A 31 -9.50 5.66 2.35
CA ARG A 31 -9.71 4.69 1.29
C ARG A 31 -8.42 3.98 0.92
N TRP A 32 -7.33 4.72 0.83
CA TRP A 32 -6.01 4.15 0.55
C TRP A 32 -5.52 3.24 1.68
N THR A 33 -5.76 3.63 2.94
CA THR A 33 -5.46 2.78 4.10
C THR A 33 -6.26 1.47 4.04
N TYR A 34 -7.56 1.55 3.73
CA TYR A 34 -8.39 0.35 3.56
C TYR A 34 -7.85 -0.57 2.45
N TYR A 35 -7.44 -0.01 1.30
CA TYR A 35 -6.87 -0.79 0.21
C TYR A 35 -5.54 -1.43 0.59
N SER A 36 -4.65 -0.68 1.23
CA SER A 36 -3.39 -1.19 1.74
C SER A 36 -3.59 -2.32 2.76
N ASP A 37 -4.50 -2.14 3.70
CA ASP A 37 -4.81 -3.15 4.71
C ASP A 37 -5.48 -4.38 4.09
N SER A 38 -6.32 -4.19 3.07
CA SER A 38 -6.92 -5.30 2.33
C SER A 38 -5.89 -6.08 1.51
N TYR A 39 -4.89 -5.39 0.94
CA TYR A 39 -3.78 -6.03 0.23
C TYR A 39 -2.87 -6.81 1.18
N ASN A 40 -2.48 -6.21 2.31
CA ASN A 40 -1.63 -6.84 3.31
C ASN A 40 -2.35 -7.99 4.02
N GLY A 41 -3.64 -7.81 4.31
CA GLY A 41 -4.44 -8.78 5.04
C GLY A 41 -4.02 -8.98 6.49
N GLY A 42 -4.39 -10.11 7.08
CA GLY A 42 -3.95 -10.52 8.41
C GLY A 42 -4.29 -9.51 9.52
N ASN A 43 -3.31 -9.17 10.33
CA ASN A 43 -3.49 -8.27 11.46
C ASN A 43 -3.80 -6.82 11.04
N ASP A 44 -3.29 -6.39 9.91
CA ASP A 44 -3.52 -5.03 9.40
C ASP A 44 -5.00 -4.83 9.08
N TYR A 45 -5.60 -5.78 8.37
CA TYR A 45 -7.03 -5.75 8.08
C TYR A 45 -7.89 -5.85 9.36
N ARG A 46 -7.51 -6.74 10.30
CA ARG A 46 -8.25 -6.90 11.56
C ARG A 46 -8.19 -5.66 12.42
N SER A 47 -7.02 -5.02 12.53
CA SER A 47 -6.85 -3.79 13.32
C SER A 47 -7.56 -2.58 12.71
N GLY A 48 -7.84 -2.59 11.41
CA GLY A 48 -8.58 -1.55 10.72
C GLY A 48 -10.07 -1.46 11.08
N GLN A 49 -10.60 -2.43 11.83
CA GLN A 49 -11.99 -2.48 12.27
C GLN A 49 -13.01 -2.35 11.13
N TYR A 50 -12.71 -2.98 9.99
CA TYR A 50 -13.58 -2.93 8.79
C TYR A 50 -14.83 -3.80 8.91
N LEU A 51 -14.88 -4.69 9.90
CA LEU A 51 -16.05 -5.49 10.18
C LEU A 51 -17.05 -4.69 11.03
N THR A 52 -18.25 -4.51 10.52
CA THR A 52 -19.32 -3.82 11.23
C THR A 52 -19.86 -4.71 12.35
N ARG A 53 -20.00 -4.14 13.55
CA ARG A 53 -20.65 -4.81 14.69
C ARG A 53 -22.14 -4.97 14.43
N TYR A 54 -22.69 -6.15 14.72
CA TYR A 54 -24.12 -6.39 14.67
C TYR A 54 -24.83 -5.72 15.87
N VAL A 55 -26.08 -5.29 15.65
CA VAL A 55 -26.85 -4.53 16.65
C VAL A 55 -27.01 -5.29 17.97
N MET A 56 -27.18 -6.61 17.92
CA MET A 56 -27.41 -7.48 19.10
C MET A 56 -26.12 -8.16 19.59
N GLU A 57 -24.98 -7.87 19.02
CA GLU A 57 -23.70 -8.47 19.37
C GLU A 57 -23.10 -7.79 20.60
N SER A 58 -22.67 -8.54 21.61
CA SER A 58 -21.91 -7.99 22.75
C SER A 58 -20.51 -7.56 22.32
N GLY A 59 -19.82 -6.76 23.17
CA GLY A 59 -18.44 -6.35 22.89
C GLY A 59 -17.48 -7.55 22.77
N ASP A 60 -17.60 -8.50 23.68
CA ASP A 60 -16.73 -9.68 23.73
C ASP A 60 -16.94 -10.60 22.51
N GLU A 61 -18.20 -10.75 22.05
CA GLU A 61 -18.52 -11.53 20.86
C GLU A 61 -17.95 -10.86 19.59
N TYR A 62 -18.06 -9.54 19.50
CA TYR A 62 -17.47 -8.78 18.40
C TYR A 62 -15.95 -8.92 18.35
N ASP A 63 -15.26 -8.78 19.49
CA ASP A 63 -13.81 -8.92 19.58
C ASP A 63 -13.35 -10.34 19.22
N ASN A 64 -14.10 -11.36 19.69
CA ASN A 64 -13.84 -12.74 19.32
C ASN A 64 -14.06 -12.99 17.82
N ARG A 65 -15.09 -12.39 17.22
CA ARG A 65 -15.34 -12.48 15.78
C ARG A 65 -14.22 -11.83 14.97
N ILE A 66 -13.75 -10.64 15.36
CA ILE A 66 -12.63 -9.98 14.69
C ILE A 66 -11.37 -10.87 14.74
N LYS A 67 -11.05 -11.44 15.91
CA LYS A 67 -9.86 -12.28 16.09
C LYS A 67 -9.90 -13.56 15.26
N ASN A 68 -11.08 -14.15 15.11
CA ASN A 68 -11.25 -15.46 14.50
C ASN A 68 -11.75 -15.42 13.05
N THR A 69 -12.11 -14.23 12.52
CA THR A 69 -12.58 -14.13 11.13
C THR A 69 -11.41 -14.37 10.17
N PRO A 70 -11.47 -15.42 9.35
CA PRO A 70 -10.48 -15.64 8.31
C PRO A 70 -10.65 -14.57 7.23
N LEU A 71 -9.54 -14.03 6.75
CA LEU A 71 -9.50 -13.21 5.53
C LEU A 71 -8.84 -14.03 4.44
N ASP A 72 -9.62 -14.48 3.48
CA ASP A 72 -9.07 -15.04 2.25
C ASP A 72 -8.72 -13.89 1.29
N ASN A 73 -7.41 -13.60 1.21
CA ASN A 73 -6.92 -12.43 0.51
C ASN A 73 -6.79 -12.65 -1.00
N HIS A 74 -7.93 -12.69 -1.68
CA HIS A 74 -7.97 -12.78 -3.13
C HIS A 74 -7.46 -11.51 -3.82
N CYS A 75 -7.59 -10.33 -3.20
CA CYS A 75 -7.10 -9.07 -3.77
C CYS A 75 -5.59 -9.14 -4.04
N LYS A 76 -4.81 -9.57 -3.06
CA LYS A 76 -3.36 -9.75 -3.21
C LYS A 76 -3.02 -10.71 -4.34
N SER A 77 -3.67 -11.86 -4.37
CA SER A 77 -3.45 -12.89 -5.39
C SER A 77 -3.72 -12.36 -6.81
N VAL A 78 -4.80 -11.61 -7.00
CA VAL A 78 -5.15 -11.03 -8.30
C VAL A 78 -4.11 -9.98 -8.70
N ILE A 79 -3.76 -9.03 -7.82
CA ILE A 79 -2.80 -7.97 -8.10
C ILE A 79 -1.43 -8.56 -8.42
N GLU A 80 -0.94 -9.53 -7.64
CA GLU A 80 0.34 -10.18 -7.90
C GLU A 80 0.35 -10.95 -9.23
N THR A 81 -0.78 -11.56 -9.59
CA THR A 81 -0.91 -12.23 -10.89
C THR A 81 -0.80 -11.21 -12.03
N TYR A 82 -1.54 -10.10 -11.97
CA TYR A 82 -1.44 -9.03 -12.97
C TYR A 82 -0.01 -8.48 -13.07
N ASN A 83 0.62 -8.17 -11.94
CA ASN A 83 2.00 -7.67 -11.93
C ASN A 83 2.98 -8.69 -12.51
N SER A 84 2.81 -9.97 -12.26
CA SER A 84 3.66 -11.01 -12.83
C SER A 84 3.54 -11.10 -14.36
N PHE A 85 2.36 -10.81 -14.93
CA PHE A 85 2.18 -10.72 -16.37
C PHE A 85 2.76 -9.44 -16.96
N LEU A 86 2.52 -8.29 -16.33
CA LEU A 86 3.03 -7.00 -16.80
C LEU A 86 4.56 -6.95 -16.83
N PHE A 87 5.19 -7.48 -15.78
CA PHE A 87 6.65 -7.46 -15.61
C PHE A 87 7.32 -8.79 -15.97
N ARG A 88 6.64 -9.64 -16.74
CA ARG A 88 7.20 -10.91 -17.22
C ARG A 88 8.44 -10.73 -18.06
N LYS A 89 8.49 -9.66 -18.85
CA LYS A 89 9.67 -9.25 -19.61
C LYS A 89 10.13 -7.89 -19.13
N PRO A 90 11.44 -7.64 -19.08
CA PRO A 90 11.94 -6.31 -18.80
C PRO A 90 11.31 -5.28 -19.75
N PRO A 91 10.82 -4.14 -19.26
CA PRO A 91 10.28 -3.11 -20.12
C PRO A 91 11.39 -2.52 -20.99
N ILE A 92 11.11 -2.38 -22.27
CA ILE A 92 11.98 -1.67 -23.20
C ILE A 92 11.68 -0.19 -23.06
N ARG A 93 12.71 0.60 -22.76
CA ARG A 93 12.60 2.05 -22.61
C ARG A 93 13.39 2.71 -23.72
N ASP A 94 12.77 3.69 -24.37
CA ASP A 94 13.44 4.56 -25.31
C ASP A 94 13.73 5.90 -24.63
N TYR A 95 15.01 6.18 -24.45
CA TYR A 95 15.49 7.43 -23.86
C TYR A 95 15.89 8.46 -24.93
N GLY A 96 15.49 8.23 -26.16
CA GLY A 96 15.80 9.12 -27.30
C GLY A 96 17.31 9.22 -27.55
N ASN A 97 17.83 10.46 -27.50
CA ASN A 97 19.25 10.72 -27.75
C ASN A 97 20.16 10.51 -26.54
N ILE A 98 19.62 10.11 -25.39
CA ILE A 98 20.39 9.85 -24.17
C ILE A 98 20.90 8.42 -24.23
N THR A 99 22.10 8.25 -24.77
CA THR A 99 22.79 6.97 -24.85
C THR A 99 24.07 7.04 -24.00
N ASN A 100 24.31 6.01 -23.20
CA ASN A 100 25.51 5.89 -22.34
C ASN A 100 25.71 7.05 -21.36
N ASP A 101 24.65 7.47 -20.68
CA ASP A 101 24.74 8.42 -19.57
C ASP A 101 24.93 7.67 -18.24
N PRO A 102 26.11 7.82 -17.59
CA PRO A 102 26.40 7.14 -16.33
C PRO A 102 25.40 7.51 -15.20
N ALA A 103 24.83 8.72 -15.23
CA ALA A 103 23.86 9.13 -14.24
C ALA A 103 22.52 8.40 -14.43
N LEU A 104 22.12 8.17 -15.68
CA LEU A 104 20.94 7.38 -16.00
C LEU A 104 21.12 5.91 -15.59
N ASP A 105 22.28 5.33 -15.90
CA ASP A 105 22.58 3.94 -15.54
C ASP A 105 22.55 3.76 -14.01
N MET A 106 23.16 4.68 -13.26
CA MET A 106 23.15 4.68 -11.80
C MET A 106 21.73 4.79 -11.25
N PHE A 107 20.89 5.67 -11.81
CA PHE A 107 19.48 5.79 -11.43
C PHE A 107 18.67 4.51 -11.72
N LEU A 108 18.96 3.84 -12.83
CA LEU A 108 18.25 2.59 -13.19
C LEU A 108 18.63 1.42 -12.27
N GLU A 109 19.87 1.41 -11.79
CA GLU A 109 20.35 0.38 -10.85
C GLU A 109 19.92 0.66 -9.41
N ASP A 110 19.93 1.92 -8.99
CA ASP A 110 19.60 2.34 -7.63
C ASP A 110 18.83 3.67 -7.65
N CYS A 111 17.50 3.60 -7.71
CA CYS A 111 16.65 4.79 -7.83
C CYS A 111 16.32 5.46 -6.49
N ASP A 112 16.55 4.80 -5.36
CA ASP A 112 16.22 5.29 -4.02
C ASP A 112 17.44 5.43 -3.09
N LEU A 113 18.64 5.15 -3.57
CA LEU A 113 19.90 5.14 -2.82
C LEU A 113 19.95 4.07 -1.70
N GLU A 114 19.05 3.09 -1.76
CA GLU A 114 18.98 1.95 -0.84
C GLU A 114 19.19 0.61 -1.54
N GLY A 115 19.61 0.64 -2.82
CA GLY A 115 19.89 -0.54 -3.66
C GLY A 115 18.68 -1.08 -4.42
N ARG A 116 17.60 -0.29 -4.55
CA ARG A 116 16.40 -0.69 -5.30
C ARG A 116 16.52 -0.26 -6.76
N SER A 117 16.43 -1.20 -7.68
CA SER A 117 16.39 -0.88 -9.10
C SER A 117 15.09 -0.17 -9.50
N PHE A 118 15.17 0.69 -10.51
CA PHE A 118 13.98 1.39 -11.05
C PHE A 118 12.88 0.43 -11.52
N ASN A 119 13.23 -0.75 -12.02
CA ASN A 119 12.26 -1.78 -12.39
C ASN A 119 11.50 -2.33 -11.18
N ALA A 120 12.18 -2.55 -10.05
CA ALA A 120 11.56 -2.99 -8.81
C ALA A 120 10.63 -1.90 -8.26
N PHE A 121 11.08 -0.65 -8.27
CA PHE A 121 10.26 0.50 -7.88
C PHE A 121 8.98 0.62 -8.72
N MET A 122 9.07 0.52 -10.05
CA MET A 122 7.91 0.56 -10.94
C MET A 122 6.93 -0.59 -10.69
N ARG A 123 7.42 -1.75 -10.33
CA ARG A 123 6.57 -2.89 -9.94
C ARG A 123 5.78 -2.60 -8.66
N ASP A 124 6.44 -2.00 -7.66
CA ASP A 124 5.76 -1.60 -6.42
C ASP A 124 4.72 -0.51 -6.68
N VAL A 125 5.05 0.50 -7.50
CA VAL A 125 4.08 1.52 -7.94
C VAL A 125 2.87 0.88 -8.61
N SER A 126 3.08 -0.09 -9.52
CA SER A 126 1.98 -0.82 -10.16
C SER A 126 1.11 -1.57 -9.15
N THR A 127 1.70 -2.16 -8.12
CA THR A 127 0.96 -2.84 -7.05
C THR A 127 0.01 -1.91 -6.30
N PHE A 128 0.42 -0.67 -6.05
CA PHE A 128 -0.38 0.29 -5.28
C PHE A 128 -1.26 1.20 -6.14
N SER A 129 -1.13 1.16 -7.46
CA SER A 129 -1.95 1.92 -8.41
C SER A 129 -3.10 1.10 -9.01
N SER A 130 -3.11 -0.20 -8.77
CA SER A 130 -4.18 -1.13 -9.22
C SER A 130 -5.32 -1.18 -8.24
#